data_789457789c128d273f6dfa07c190ae1d
#
_entry.id   789457789c128d273f6dfa07c190ae1d
#
_cell.length_a   1.000
_cell.length_b   1.000
_cell.length_c   1.000
_cell.angle_alpha   90.00
_cell.angle_beta   90.00
_cell.angle_gamma   90.00
#
_symmetry.space_group_name_H-M   'P 1'
#
loop_
_entity.id
_entity.type
_entity.pdbx_description
1 polymer ?
#
loop_
_entity_poly.entity_id
_entity_poly.type
_entity_poly.pdbx_seq_one_letter_code
_entity_poly.pdbx_strand_id
1 'polypeptide(L)'
;KELFSTLPYKVADITLADFGRKEIDLAEQEMPGLMALREKYGETKPLKGARIMGSLHMTIQTAVLIETLVALGAEVRWCSCNIYSTQDHAAAAIAASGVPVFAWKGETLADYWWCTLQALNFPGGKGPTVIVDDGGDATMMIHVGYEAESNASILDKEVHAEDEIELNAILKCVLAADPTRWQRVAAEVRGVSEETTTGVHRLYQMQEEGKLLFPAFNVNDSVTKSKFDNLYGCRESLADGIKRATDVMIAGKVVVVCGYGDVGKGCSHSMRSYGARVLVTEVDPICALQAAMEGFEVVTMEEACTQGNIFVTTTGNIDIIRIDHMEKMKDQAIVCNIGHFDNEIQ
;
A
#
# COMPACT_ATOMS: atom_id res chain seq x y z
N LYS A 1 -1.51 -15.26 -18.82
CA LYS A 1 -2.58 -14.26 -18.89
C LYS A 1 -2.39 -13.39 -20.14
N GLU A 2 -3.49 -12.90 -20.71
CA GLU A 2 -3.43 -11.93 -21.81
C GLU A 2 -2.80 -10.63 -21.29
N LEU A 3 -1.81 -10.11 -22.02
CA LEU A 3 -1.01 -8.95 -21.58
C LEU A 3 -1.86 -7.68 -21.44
N PHE A 4 -2.74 -7.41 -22.42
CA PHE A 4 -3.72 -6.34 -22.38
C PHE A 4 -5.12 -6.95 -22.43
N SER A 5 -5.62 -7.30 -21.26
CA SER A 5 -6.89 -8.00 -21.13
C SER A 5 -8.08 -7.10 -21.49
N THR A 6 -9.06 -7.69 -22.17
CA THR A 6 -10.36 -7.06 -22.42
C THR A 6 -11.37 -7.31 -21.31
N LEU A 7 -10.96 -8.01 -20.24
CA LEU A 7 -11.81 -8.29 -19.09
C LEU A 7 -12.28 -6.97 -18.44
N PRO A 8 -13.56 -6.88 -18.07
CA PRO A 8 -14.07 -5.71 -17.35
C PRO A 8 -13.51 -5.60 -15.93
N TYR A 9 -13.15 -6.72 -15.32
CA TYR A 9 -12.54 -6.82 -14.00
C TYR A 9 -11.90 -8.20 -13.80
N LYS A 10 -11.08 -8.35 -12.74
CA LYS A 10 -10.61 -9.64 -12.24
C LYS A 10 -10.55 -9.58 -10.71
N VAL A 11 -11.46 -10.31 -10.06
CA VAL A 11 -11.58 -10.43 -8.60
C VAL A 11 -11.64 -11.91 -8.22
N ALA A 12 -11.48 -12.23 -6.93
CA ALA A 12 -11.50 -13.61 -6.44
C ALA A 12 -12.88 -14.26 -6.67
N ASP A 13 -13.94 -13.63 -6.19
CA ASP A 13 -15.31 -14.15 -6.25
C ASP A 13 -16.34 -13.00 -6.31
N ILE A 14 -16.94 -12.82 -7.46
CA ILE A 14 -17.95 -11.77 -7.69
C ILE A 14 -19.24 -11.98 -6.87
N THR A 15 -19.50 -13.20 -6.40
CA THR A 15 -20.69 -13.49 -5.60
C THR A 15 -20.65 -12.85 -4.21
N LEU A 16 -19.50 -12.35 -3.78
CA LEU A 16 -19.33 -11.61 -2.54
C LEU A 16 -19.84 -10.15 -2.63
N ALA A 17 -20.30 -9.70 -3.79
CA ALA A 17 -20.65 -8.30 -4.03
C ALA A 17 -21.73 -7.77 -3.07
N ASP A 18 -22.78 -8.54 -2.79
CA ASP A 18 -23.85 -8.11 -1.88
C ASP A 18 -23.37 -7.94 -0.44
N PHE A 19 -22.46 -8.81 0.01
CA PHE A 19 -21.82 -8.66 1.32
C PHE A 19 -20.91 -7.44 1.33
N GLY A 20 -20.08 -7.30 0.28
CA GLY A 20 -19.20 -6.13 0.12
C GLY A 20 -19.98 -4.82 0.12
N ARG A 21 -21.16 -4.76 -0.51
CA ARG A 21 -22.00 -3.55 -0.51
C ARG A 21 -22.40 -3.14 0.90
N LYS A 22 -22.83 -4.08 1.73
CA LYS A 22 -23.21 -3.80 3.13
C LYS A 22 -22.05 -3.27 3.95
N GLU A 23 -20.86 -3.83 3.76
CA GLU A 23 -19.64 -3.38 4.45
C GLU A 23 -19.21 -1.99 3.97
N ILE A 24 -19.36 -1.67 2.68
CA ILE A 24 -19.06 -0.34 2.14
C ILE A 24 -20.06 0.69 2.68
N ASP A 25 -21.34 0.35 2.81
CA ASP A 25 -22.37 1.24 3.39
C ASP A 25 -22.04 1.58 4.86
N LEU A 26 -21.46 0.64 5.62
CA LEU A 26 -20.94 0.92 6.96
C LEU A 26 -19.72 1.84 6.90
N ALA A 27 -18.78 1.58 5.97
CA ALA A 27 -17.59 2.41 5.79
C ALA A 27 -17.93 3.87 5.42
N GLU A 28 -18.99 4.11 4.67
CA GLU A 28 -19.46 5.46 4.36
C GLU A 28 -19.79 6.29 5.61
N GLN A 29 -20.33 5.65 6.66
CA GLN A 29 -20.62 6.31 7.93
C GLN A 29 -19.35 6.71 8.69
N GLU A 30 -18.25 5.99 8.48
CA GLU A 30 -16.94 6.28 9.07
C GLU A 30 -16.13 7.33 8.29
N MET A 31 -16.59 7.71 7.08
CA MET A 31 -15.86 8.56 6.15
C MET A 31 -16.64 9.83 5.74
N PRO A 32 -17.05 10.66 6.71
CA PRO A 32 -17.92 11.82 6.45
C PRO A 32 -17.26 12.86 5.53
N GLY A 33 -15.94 12.94 5.50
CA GLY A 33 -15.21 13.86 4.61
C GLY A 33 -15.42 13.52 3.13
N LEU A 34 -15.30 12.25 2.75
CA LEU A 34 -15.57 11.81 1.37
C LEU A 34 -17.05 11.94 1.02
N MET A 35 -17.96 11.61 1.94
CA MET A 35 -19.39 11.77 1.70
C MET A 35 -19.78 13.23 1.50
N ALA A 36 -19.21 14.17 2.26
CA ALA A 36 -19.40 15.61 2.05
C ALA A 36 -18.86 16.09 0.68
N LEU A 37 -17.77 15.50 0.19
CA LEU A 37 -17.28 15.79 -1.16
C LEU A 37 -18.25 15.32 -2.25
N ARG A 38 -18.85 14.13 -2.09
CA ARG A 38 -19.89 13.63 -3.02
C ARG A 38 -21.08 14.58 -3.05
N GLU A 39 -21.57 14.99 -1.88
CA GLU A 39 -22.72 15.92 -1.77
C GLU A 39 -22.38 17.27 -2.43
N LYS A 40 -21.22 17.84 -2.12
CA LYS A 40 -20.83 19.17 -2.58
C LYS A 40 -20.55 19.24 -4.08
N TYR A 41 -19.92 18.23 -4.65
CA TYR A 41 -19.38 18.28 -6.00
C TYR A 41 -19.99 17.26 -6.98
N GLY A 42 -20.86 16.36 -6.52
CA GLY A 42 -21.45 15.33 -7.35
C GLY A 42 -22.26 15.85 -8.54
N GLU A 43 -22.92 17.01 -8.40
CA GLU A 43 -23.63 17.65 -9.51
C GLU A 43 -22.68 18.30 -10.52
N THR A 44 -21.64 18.98 -10.05
CA THR A 44 -20.71 19.73 -10.90
C THR A 44 -19.71 18.85 -11.63
N LYS A 45 -19.46 17.63 -11.12
CA LYS A 45 -18.55 16.62 -11.67
C LYS A 45 -17.18 17.18 -12.07
N PRO A 46 -16.42 17.73 -11.11
CA PRO A 46 -15.14 18.41 -11.40
C PRO A 46 -14.07 17.47 -11.98
N LEU A 47 -14.21 16.17 -11.83
CA LEU A 47 -13.30 15.16 -12.36
C LEU A 47 -13.74 14.61 -13.74
N LYS A 48 -14.74 15.24 -14.38
CA LYS A 48 -15.19 14.81 -15.72
C LYS A 48 -14.02 14.87 -16.73
N GLY A 49 -13.78 13.73 -17.38
CA GLY A 49 -12.69 13.56 -18.34
C GLY A 49 -11.35 13.14 -17.73
N ALA A 50 -11.25 13.05 -16.39
CA ALA A 50 -10.10 12.44 -15.74
C ALA A 50 -10.18 10.92 -15.84
N ARG A 51 -9.07 10.30 -16.20
CA ARG A 51 -8.84 8.86 -16.10
C ARG A 51 -7.94 8.63 -14.89
N ILE A 52 -8.52 8.07 -13.81
CA ILE A 52 -7.82 7.86 -12.56
C ILE A 52 -7.49 6.38 -12.40
N MET A 53 -6.20 6.08 -12.32
CA MET A 53 -5.71 4.78 -11.94
C MET A 53 -5.35 4.81 -10.46
N GLY A 54 -5.84 3.84 -9.69
CA GLY A 54 -5.43 3.64 -8.30
C GLY A 54 -4.66 2.34 -8.12
N SER A 55 -3.55 2.44 -7.41
CA SER A 55 -2.75 1.35 -6.85
C SER A 55 -2.69 1.56 -5.34
N LEU A 56 -3.74 1.14 -4.67
CA LEU A 56 -3.95 1.35 -3.24
C LEU A 56 -4.81 0.21 -2.69
N HIS A 57 -4.60 -0.17 -1.44
CA HIS A 57 -5.25 -1.30 -0.77
C HIS A 57 -6.74 -1.38 -1.10
N MET A 58 -7.19 -2.47 -1.72
CA MET A 58 -8.59 -2.64 -2.14
C MET A 58 -9.48 -3.07 -0.95
N THR A 59 -9.71 -2.13 -0.05
CA THR A 59 -10.53 -2.29 1.15
C THR A 59 -11.91 -1.65 1.00
N ILE A 60 -12.79 -1.84 1.98
CA ILE A 60 -14.10 -1.18 2.01
C ILE A 60 -13.97 0.34 2.07
N GLN A 61 -12.95 0.87 2.76
CA GLN A 61 -12.68 2.31 2.81
C GLN A 61 -12.22 2.84 1.46
N THR A 62 -11.34 2.12 0.78
CA THR A 62 -10.93 2.46 -0.60
C THR A 62 -12.10 2.39 -1.58
N ALA A 63 -13.03 1.47 -1.38
CA ALA A 63 -14.26 1.41 -2.16
C ALA A 63 -15.07 2.72 -2.06
N VAL A 64 -15.17 3.31 -0.87
CA VAL A 64 -15.80 4.63 -0.68
C VAL A 64 -15.07 5.71 -1.46
N LEU A 65 -13.74 5.70 -1.47
CA LEU A 65 -12.93 6.61 -2.29
C LEU A 65 -13.23 6.43 -3.79
N ILE A 66 -13.19 5.20 -4.29
CA ILE A 66 -13.45 4.88 -5.70
C ILE A 66 -14.82 5.39 -6.12
N GLU A 67 -15.86 5.10 -5.37
CA GLU A 67 -17.21 5.57 -5.66
C GLU A 67 -17.34 7.09 -5.58
N THR A 68 -16.58 7.73 -4.70
CA THR A 68 -16.49 9.19 -4.64
C THR A 68 -15.88 9.76 -5.91
N LEU A 69 -14.77 9.21 -6.38
CA LEU A 69 -14.13 9.64 -7.63
C LEU A 69 -15.06 9.47 -8.84
N VAL A 70 -15.79 8.36 -8.90
CA VAL A 70 -16.79 8.10 -9.94
C VAL A 70 -17.95 9.10 -9.84
N ALA A 71 -18.49 9.36 -8.66
CA ALA A 71 -19.55 10.33 -8.43
C ALA A 71 -19.13 11.74 -8.87
N LEU A 72 -17.86 12.09 -8.70
CA LEU A 72 -17.26 13.35 -9.15
C LEU A 72 -16.95 13.37 -10.66
N GLY A 73 -17.21 12.30 -11.39
CA GLY A 73 -17.17 12.23 -12.85
C GLY A 73 -15.93 11.59 -13.46
N ALA A 74 -15.03 11.01 -12.66
CA ALA A 74 -13.84 10.32 -13.17
C ALA A 74 -14.18 8.96 -13.79
N GLU A 75 -13.37 8.56 -14.78
CA GLU A 75 -13.23 7.18 -15.21
C GLU A 75 -12.15 6.53 -14.34
N VAL A 76 -12.49 5.47 -13.59
CA VAL A 76 -11.61 4.88 -12.58
C VAL A 76 -11.27 3.45 -12.94
N ARG A 77 -10.00 3.06 -12.73
CA ARG A 77 -9.50 1.68 -12.77
C ARG A 77 -8.64 1.44 -11.53
N TRP A 78 -8.70 0.26 -10.94
CA TRP A 78 -8.07 0.01 -9.65
C TRP A 78 -7.35 -1.32 -9.56
N CYS A 79 -6.21 -1.33 -8.86
CA CYS A 79 -5.54 -2.54 -8.36
C CYS A 79 -5.11 -2.32 -6.90
N SER A 80 -4.69 -3.39 -6.22
CA SER A 80 -4.11 -3.25 -4.89
C SER A 80 -2.61 -2.93 -4.97
N CYS A 81 -2.08 -2.27 -3.96
CA CYS A 81 -0.65 -2.02 -3.77
C CYS A 81 0.05 -3.10 -2.91
N ASN A 82 -0.66 -4.15 -2.52
CA ASN A 82 -0.13 -5.26 -1.73
C ASN A 82 -0.89 -6.55 -2.03
N ILE A 83 -0.17 -7.69 -2.10
CA ILE A 83 -0.72 -8.99 -2.48
C ILE A 83 -1.67 -9.60 -1.44
N TYR A 84 -1.68 -9.12 -0.19
CA TYR A 84 -2.48 -9.67 0.91
C TYR A 84 -3.58 -8.75 1.42
N SER A 85 -3.54 -7.46 1.12
CA SER A 85 -4.41 -6.46 1.76
C SER A 85 -5.82 -6.35 1.17
N THR A 86 -6.06 -6.93 -0.01
CA THR A 86 -7.39 -6.88 -0.64
C THR A 86 -8.45 -7.53 0.23
N GLN A 87 -9.57 -6.86 0.43
CA GLN A 87 -10.81 -7.43 0.92
C GLN A 87 -11.65 -7.88 -0.28
N ASP A 88 -11.74 -9.18 -0.52
CA ASP A 88 -12.34 -9.74 -1.74
C ASP A 88 -13.80 -9.30 -1.93
N HIS A 89 -14.55 -9.15 -0.85
CA HIS A 89 -15.93 -8.65 -0.90
C HIS A 89 -16.00 -7.16 -1.31
N ALA A 90 -15.02 -6.34 -0.93
CA ALA A 90 -14.94 -4.95 -1.38
C ALA A 90 -14.63 -4.88 -2.88
N ALA A 91 -13.65 -5.66 -3.34
CA ALA A 91 -13.31 -5.76 -4.76
C ALA A 91 -14.50 -6.24 -5.61
N ALA A 92 -15.22 -7.25 -5.11
CA ALA A 92 -16.43 -7.77 -5.77
C ALA A 92 -17.55 -6.72 -5.89
N ALA A 93 -17.80 -5.96 -4.81
CA ALA A 93 -18.84 -4.92 -4.82
C ALA A 93 -18.55 -3.81 -5.83
N ILE A 94 -17.29 -3.34 -5.87
CA ILE A 94 -16.87 -2.30 -6.82
C ILE A 94 -16.88 -2.83 -8.27
N ALA A 95 -16.42 -4.05 -8.50
CA ALA A 95 -16.52 -4.69 -9.82
C ALA A 95 -17.97 -4.83 -10.29
N ALA A 96 -18.88 -5.25 -9.41
CA ALA A 96 -20.32 -5.37 -9.70
C ALA A 96 -20.99 -4.01 -9.99
N SER A 97 -20.46 -2.90 -9.46
CA SER A 97 -20.93 -1.55 -9.78
C SER A 97 -20.47 -1.06 -11.16
N GLY A 98 -19.63 -1.84 -11.87
CA GLY A 98 -19.15 -1.53 -13.20
C GLY A 98 -17.80 -0.81 -13.25
N VAL A 99 -17.10 -0.66 -12.12
CA VAL A 99 -15.75 -0.11 -12.07
C VAL A 99 -14.74 -1.24 -12.30
N PRO A 100 -13.81 -1.10 -13.26
CA PRO A 100 -12.76 -2.09 -13.48
C PRO A 100 -11.81 -2.21 -12.29
N VAL A 101 -11.86 -3.34 -11.59
CA VAL A 101 -11.00 -3.70 -10.46
C VAL A 101 -10.24 -4.98 -10.79
N PHE A 102 -8.95 -4.95 -10.54
CA PHE A 102 -8.04 -6.09 -10.72
C PHE A 102 -7.30 -6.30 -9.40
N ALA A 103 -7.92 -7.05 -8.49
CA ALA A 103 -7.36 -7.31 -7.16
C ALA A 103 -8.02 -8.51 -6.49
N TRP A 104 -7.22 -9.31 -5.77
CA TRP A 104 -7.71 -10.36 -4.84
C TRP A 104 -6.68 -10.63 -3.75
N LYS A 105 -7.13 -11.16 -2.63
CA LYS A 105 -6.22 -11.54 -1.55
C LYS A 105 -5.41 -12.79 -1.95
N GLY A 106 -4.09 -12.72 -1.80
CA GLY A 106 -3.20 -13.83 -2.12
C GLY A 106 -2.79 -13.87 -3.59
N GLU A 107 -2.64 -12.71 -4.22
CA GLU A 107 -1.99 -12.59 -5.54
C GLU A 107 -0.58 -13.17 -5.47
N THR A 108 -0.12 -13.79 -6.55
CA THR A 108 1.32 -13.98 -6.77
C THR A 108 1.94 -12.66 -7.23
N LEU A 109 3.26 -12.50 -7.14
CA LEU A 109 3.92 -11.29 -7.64
C LEU A 109 3.69 -11.09 -9.15
N ALA A 110 3.64 -12.15 -9.94
CA ALA A 110 3.27 -12.11 -11.35
C ALA A 110 1.81 -11.63 -11.56
N ASP A 111 0.88 -12.03 -10.67
CA ASP A 111 -0.50 -11.53 -10.67
C ASP A 111 -0.57 -10.05 -10.33
N TYR A 112 0.16 -9.64 -9.31
CA TYR A 112 0.25 -8.27 -8.84
C TYR A 112 0.68 -7.29 -9.94
N TRP A 113 1.79 -7.57 -10.62
CA TRP A 113 2.26 -6.73 -11.71
C TRP A 113 1.34 -6.78 -12.94
N TRP A 114 0.69 -7.92 -13.19
CA TRP A 114 -0.34 -8.00 -14.21
C TRP A 114 -1.56 -7.15 -13.86
N CYS A 115 -2.04 -7.17 -12.62
CA CYS A 115 -3.14 -6.33 -12.15
C CYS A 115 -2.82 -4.84 -12.27
N THR A 116 -1.61 -4.44 -11.90
CA THR A 116 -1.10 -3.06 -12.05
C THR A 116 -1.12 -2.64 -13.52
N LEU A 117 -0.64 -3.50 -14.43
CA LEU A 117 -0.68 -3.23 -15.87
C LEU A 117 -2.12 -3.08 -16.38
N GLN A 118 -3.07 -3.93 -15.92
CA GLN A 118 -4.47 -3.81 -16.32
C GLN A 118 -5.10 -2.51 -15.81
N ALA A 119 -4.81 -2.09 -14.58
CA ALA A 119 -5.31 -0.83 -14.04
C ALA A 119 -4.74 0.39 -14.79
N LEU A 120 -3.52 0.31 -15.31
CA LEU A 120 -2.90 1.32 -16.18
C LEU A 120 -3.42 1.33 -17.62
N ASN A 121 -4.23 0.33 -18.01
CA ASN A 121 -4.67 0.16 -19.40
C ASN A 121 -6.12 0.61 -19.59
N PHE A 122 -6.32 1.87 -19.93
CA PHE A 122 -7.65 2.42 -20.26
C PHE A 122 -8.09 2.08 -21.70
N PRO A 123 -9.39 2.15 -21.99
CA PRO A 123 -9.92 1.85 -23.32
C PRO A 123 -9.22 2.64 -24.43
N GLY A 124 -9.00 1.98 -25.55
CA GLY A 124 -8.29 2.57 -26.72
C GLY A 124 -6.77 2.66 -26.55
N GLY A 125 -6.19 1.88 -25.62
CA GLY A 125 -4.74 1.86 -25.36
C GLY A 125 -4.21 3.11 -24.67
N LYS A 126 -5.10 3.90 -24.07
CA LYS A 126 -4.76 5.10 -23.28
C LYS A 126 -4.20 4.74 -21.92
N GLY A 127 -3.43 5.66 -21.34
CA GLY A 127 -3.02 5.63 -19.94
C GLY A 127 -3.92 6.45 -19.03
N PRO A 128 -3.64 6.45 -17.70
CA PRO A 128 -4.28 7.37 -16.76
C PRO A 128 -3.85 8.81 -17.01
N THR A 129 -4.69 9.75 -16.57
CA THR A 129 -4.31 11.18 -16.47
C THR A 129 -3.88 11.56 -15.05
N VAL A 130 -4.31 10.78 -14.07
CA VAL A 130 -3.95 10.95 -12.64
C VAL A 130 -3.74 9.56 -12.05
N ILE A 131 -2.74 9.44 -11.19
CA ILE A 131 -2.44 8.22 -10.46
C ILE A 131 -2.64 8.49 -8.96
N VAL A 132 -3.30 7.57 -8.27
CA VAL A 132 -3.33 7.46 -6.81
C VAL A 132 -2.49 6.25 -6.46
N ASP A 133 -1.31 6.46 -5.91
CA ASP A 133 -0.31 5.41 -5.64
C ASP A 133 -0.03 5.28 -4.14
N ASP A 134 0.30 4.08 -3.72
CA ASP A 134 0.69 3.76 -2.36
C ASP A 134 1.89 2.80 -2.39
N GLY A 135 3.08 3.36 -2.18
CA GLY A 135 4.36 2.68 -2.32
C GLY A 135 5.10 2.97 -3.63
N GLY A 136 4.45 3.65 -4.58
CA GLY A 136 5.08 4.10 -5.82
C GLY A 136 5.26 3.03 -6.89
N ASP A 137 4.63 1.86 -6.78
CA ASP A 137 4.84 0.74 -7.71
C ASP A 137 4.24 1.01 -9.10
N ALA A 138 3.04 1.58 -9.18
CA ALA A 138 2.46 1.97 -10.46
C ALA A 138 3.29 3.05 -11.15
N THR A 139 3.76 4.02 -10.38
CA THR A 139 4.67 5.07 -10.84
C THR A 139 6.00 4.48 -11.33
N MET A 140 6.59 3.55 -10.57
CA MET A 140 7.84 2.87 -10.92
C MET A 140 7.69 2.05 -12.22
N MET A 141 6.58 1.32 -12.39
CA MET A 141 6.32 0.57 -13.63
C MET A 141 6.36 1.49 -14.86
N ILE A 142 5.79 2.69 -14.77
CA ILE A 142 5.82 3.67 -15.87
C ILE A 142 7.24 4.17 -16.11
N HIS A 143 8.00 4.52 -15.07
CA HIS A 143 9.34 5.07 -15.19
C HIS A 143 10.35 4.06 -15.74
N VAL A 144 10.35 2.84 -15.20
CA VAL A 144 11.22 1.75 -15.68
C VAL A 144 10.84 1.37 -17.10
N GLY A 145 9.55 1.28 -17.41
CA GLY A 145 9.07 1.02 -18.77
C GLY A 145 9.49 2.10 -19.75
N TYR A 146 9.37 3.36 -19.38
CA TYR A 146 9.81 4.51 -20.18
C TYR A 146 11.32 4.47 -20.49
N GLU A 147 12.15 4.21 -19.48
CA GLU A 147 13.59 4.06 -19.64
C GLU A 147 13.93 2.86 -20.54
N ALA A 148 13.23 1.74 -20.37
CA ALA A 148 13.42 0.52 -21.15
C ALA A 148 13.10 0.69 -22.63
N GLU A 149 12.17 1.54 -23.03
CA GLU A 149 11.89 1.85 -24.44
C GLU A 149 13.06 2.49 -25.15
N SER A 150 13.93 3.20 -24.42
CA SER A 150 15.17 3.79 -24.95
C SER A 150 16.37 2.89 -24.75
N ASN A 151 16.38 2.08 -23.69
CA ASN A 151 17.48 1.21 -23.32
C ASN A 151 16.97 -0.10 -22.68
N ALA A 152 16.61 -1.06 -23.54
CA ALA A 152 16.06 -2.35 -23.11
C ALA A 152 16.99 -3.14 -22.17
N SER A 153 18.31 -2.89 -22.21
CA SER A 153 19.29 -3.62 -21.39
C SER A 153 19.13 -3.39 -19.88
N ILE A 154 18.40 -2.35 -19.47
CA ILE A 154 18.12 -2.14 -18.04
C ILE A 154 17.30 -3.29 -17.42
N LEU A 155 16.43 -3.93 -18.23
CA LEU A 155 15.61 -5.05 -17.79
C LEU A 155 16.39 -6.38 -17.71
N ASP A 156 17.64 -6.41 -18.20
CA ASP A 156 18.53 -7.59 -18.18
C ASP A 156 19.55 -7.53 -17.04
N LYS A 157 19.53 -6.46 -16.23
CA LYS A 157 20.39 -6.36 -15.05
C LYS A 157 20.01 -7.49 -14.08
N GLU A 158 21.06 -8.01 -13.44
CA GLU A 158 20.87 -8.99 -12.38
C GLU A 158 20.17 -8.30 -11.19
N VAL A 159 19.01 -8.82 -10.83
CA VAL A 159 18.20 -8.37 -9.69
C VAL A 159 17.92 -9.61 -8.83
N HIS A 160 17.87 -9.41 -7.52
CA HIS A 160 17.69 -10.51 -6.56
C HIS A 160 16.31 -10.49 -5.89
N ALA A 161 15.64 -9.34 -5.90
CA ALA A 161 14.30 -9.21 -5.35
C ALA A 161 13.28 -9.83 -6.31
N GLU A 162 12.43 -10.72 -5.79
CA GLU A 162 11.45 -11.47 -6.59
C GLU A 162 10.45 -10.53 -7.29
N ASP A 163 10.04 -9.46 -6.64
CA ASP A 163 9.15 -8.43 -7.20
C ASP A 163 9.77 -7.71 -8.40
N GLU A 164 11.06 -7.38 -8.35
CA GLU A 164 11.79 -6.76 -9.47
C GLU A 164 11.96 -7.74 -10.64
N ILE A 165 12.17 -9.03 -10.36
CA ILE A 165 12.25 -10.08 -11.39
C ILE A 165 10.93 -10.12 -12.17
N GLU A 166 9.79 -10.16 -11.48
CA GLU A 166 8.47 -10.21 -12.11
C GLU A 166 8.13 -8.90 -12.84
N LEU A 167 8.48 -7.75 -12.27
CA LEU A 167 8.35 -6.46 -12.95
C LEU A 167 9.12 -6.43 -14.27
N ASN A 168 10.39 -6.84 -14.26
CA ASN A 168 11.22 -6.87 -15.47
C ASN A 168 10.66 -7.85 -16.50
N ALA A 169 10.13 -9.00 -16.06
CA ALA A 169 9.51 -9.98 -16.94
C ALA A 169 8.28 -9.41 -17.68
N ILE A 170 7.36 -8.76 -16.97
CA ILE A 170 6.17 -8.16 -17.59
C ILE A 170 6.54 -6.98 -18.50
N LEU A 171 7.50 -6.14 -18.11
CA LEU A 171 7.96 -5.00 -18.91
C LEU A 171 8.61 -5.46 -20.21
N LYS A 172 9.37 -6.56 -20.24
CA LYS A 172 9.89 -7.18 -21.46
C LYS A 172 8.76 -7.60 -22.42
N CYS A 173 7.70 -8.19 -21.86
CA CYS A 173 6.53 -8.56 -22.66
C CYS A 173 5.81 -7.33 -23.24
N VAL A 174 5.65 -6.27 -22.43
CA VAL A 174 5.03 -5.01 -22.89
C VAL A 174 5.87 -4.37 -23.99
N LEU A 175 7.19 -4.27 -23.79
CA LEU A 175 8.10 -3.68 -24.78
C LEU A 175 8.07 -4.42 -26.12
N ALA A 176 7.97 -5.75 -26.10
CA ALA A 176 7.84 -6.56 -27.32
C ALA A 176 6.50 -6.35 -28.04
N ALA A 177 5.40 -6.14 -27.30
CA ALA A 177 4.06 -5.98 -27.86
C ALA A 177 3.76 -4.54 -28.30
N ASP A 178 4.25 -3.55 -27.57
CA ASP A 178 4.01 -2.11 -27.79
C ASP A 178 5.22 -1.28 -27.36
N PRO A 179 6.21 -1.10 -28.25
CA PRO A 179 7.52 -0.50 -27.93
C PRO A 179 7.48 1.00 -27.59
N THR A 180 6.35 1.66 -27.68
CA THR A 180 6.19 3.10 -27.38
C THR A 180 5.09 3.38 -26.36
N ARG A 181 4.62 2.34 -25.67
CA ARG A 181 3.52 2.44 -24.73
C ARG A 181 3.79 3.42 -23.59
N TRP A 182 4.93 3.28 -22.95
CA TRP A 182 5.23 4.03 -21.74
C TRP A 182 5.51 5.51 -22.00
N GLN A 183 6.09 5.83 -23.16
CA GLN A 183 6.22 7.22 -23.60
C GLN A 183 4.84 7.87 -23.77
N ARG A 184 3.88 7.16 -24.40
CA ARG A 184 2.51 7.67 -24.55
C ARG A 184 1.81 7.80 -23.20
N VAL A 185 1.94 6.80 -22.33
CA VAL A 185 1.34 6.84 -20.97
C VAL A 185 1.92 8.00 -20.19
N ALA A 186 3.23 8.13 -20.10
CA ALA A 186 3.89 9.21 -19.35
C ALA A 186 3.47 10.61 -19.86
N ALA A 187 3.30 10.78 -21.18
CA ALA A 187 2.87 12.05 -21.77
C ALA A 187 1.42 12.44 -21.40
N GLU A 188 0.56 11.48 -21.04
CA GLU A 188 -0.83 11.73 -20.62
C GLU A 188 -0.98 11.98 -19.12
N VAL A 189 -0.04 11.49 -18.29
CA VAL A 189 -0.10 11.65 -16.83
C VAL A 189 0.17 13.09 -16.45
N ARG A 190 -0.77 13.69 -15.73
CA ARG A 190 -0.69 15.07 -15.19
C ARG A 190 -0.12 15.11 -13.78
N GLY A 191 -0.13 13.99 -13.08
CA GLY A 191 0.45 13.88 -11.76
C GLY A 191 0.06 12.60 -11.04
N VAL A 192 0.82 12.31 -9.99
CA VAL A 192 0.58 11.24 -9.03
C VAL A 192 0.42 11.82 -7.64
N SER A 193 -0.53 11.29 -6.86
CA SER A 193 -0.60 11.46 -5.40
C SER A 193 -0.07 10.20 -4.73
N GLU A 194 0.90 10.37 -3.83
CA GLU A 194 1.55 9.28 -3.12
C GLU A 194 1.17 9.28 -1.64
N GLU A 195 0.69 8.12 -1.17
CA GLU A 195 0.09 7.96 0.15
C GLU A 195 1.08 7.58 1.24
N THR A 196 2.25 7.00 0.91
CA THR A 196 3.10 6.38 1.93
C THR A 196 4.55 6.84 1.88
N THR A 197 5.23 6.77 3.03
CA THR A 197 6.62 7.18 3.21
C THR A 197 7.56 6.54 2.19
N THR A 198 7.44 5.24 1.94
CA THR A 198 8.31 4.52 1.00
C THR A 198 8.19 5.04 -0.43
N GLY A 199 6.96 5.26 -0.91
CA GLY A 199 6.73 5.82 -2.24
C GLY A 199 7.22 7.26 -2.35
N VAL A 200 7.00 8.06 -1.32
CA VAL A 200 7.54 9.45 -1.26
C VAL A 200 9.06 9.47 -1.38
N HIS A 201 9.77 8.57 -0.69
CA HIS A 201 11.23 8.47 -0.81
C HIS A 201 11.67 8.12 -2.25
N ARG A 202 10.98 7.20 -2.90
CA ARG A 202 11.24 6.85 -4.32
C ARG A 202 11.04 8.05 -5.25
N LEU A 203 9.98 8.84 -5.03
CA LEU A 203 9.69 10.03 -5.82
C LEU A 203 10.76 11.11 -5.64
N TYR A 204 11.22 11.37 -4.41
CA TYR A 204 12.33 12.29 -4.15
C TYR A 204 13.62 11.83 -4.83
N GLN A 205 13.95 10.54 -4.75
CA GLN A 205 15.11 9.99 -5.43
C GLN A 205 15.03 10.21 -6.96
N MET A 206 13.88 9.89 -7.57
CA MET A 206 13.66 10.13 -9.00
C MET A 206 13.81 11.62 -9.36
N GLN A 207 13.35 12.52 -8.49
CA GLN A 207 13.49 13.96 -8.69
C GLN A 207 14.94 14.41 -8.61
N GLU A 208 15.69 13.95 -7.61
CA GLU A 208 17.11 14.27 -7.44
C GLU A 208 17.96 13.76 -8.61
N GLU A 209 17.62 12.59 -9.14
CA GLU A 209 18.25 12.01 -10.33
C GLU A 209 17.82 12.68 -11.65
N GLY A 210 16.84 13.60 -11.60
CA GLY A 210 16.28 14.24 -12.81
C GLY A 210 15.46 13.30 -13.69
N LYS A 211 14.96 12.19 -13.14
CA LYS A 211 14.21 11.14 -13.87
C LYS A 211 12.70 11.22 -13.68
N LEU A 212 12.19 12.03 -12.76
CA LEU A 212 10.74 12.14 -12.51
C LEU A 212 10.03 12.68 -13.74
N LEU A 213 9.15 11.88 -14.34
CA LEU A 213 8.51 12.16 -15.64
C LEU A 213 7.32 13.13 -15.55
N PHE A 214 6.68 13.21 -14.38
CA PHE A 214 5.47 14.02 -14.18
C PHE A 214 5.40 14.52 -12.73
N PRO A 215 4.60 15.56 -12.44
CA PRO A 215 4.44 16.10 -11.09
C PRO A 215 3.99 15.04 -10.08
N ALA A 216 4.55 15.10 -8.87
CA ALA A 216 4.17 14.23 -7.78
C ALA A 216 3.75 15.05 -6.55
N PHE A 217 2.70 14.58 -5.88
CA PHE A 217 2.14 15.21 -4.68
C PHE A 217 2.34 14.27 -3.49
N ASN A 218 3.11 14.72 -2.51
CA ASN A 218 3.33 14.01 -1.26
C ASN A 218 2.13 14.19 -0.34
N VAL A 219 1.17 13.27 -0.39
CA VAL A 219 0.01 13.26 0.51
C VAL A 219 0.39 12.73 1.89
N ASN A 220 1.37 11.80 1.96
CA ASN A 220 1.81 11.22 3.22
C ASN A 220 2.22 12.26 4.26
N ASP A 221 2.97 13.29 3.87
CA ASP A 221 3.47 14.31 4.80
C ASP A 221 2.49 15.48 5.02
N SER A 222 1.30 15.41 4.44
CA SER A 222 0.21 16.29 4.87
C SER A 222 -0.04 16.09 6.36
N VAL A 223 -0.15 17.19 7.11
CA VAL A 223 -0.39 17.14 8.57
C VAL A 223 -1.63 16.32 8.90
N THR A 224 -2.68 16.43 8.08
CA THR A 224 -3.93 15.70 8.25
C THR A 224 -3.85 14.24 7.80
N LYS A 225 -2.73 13.77 7.23
CA LYS A 225 -2.48 12.36 6.90
C LYS A 225 -1.50 11.74 7.88
N SER A 226 -0.21 12.09 7.87
CA SER A 226 0.82 11.39 8.65
C SER A 226 0.62 11.48 10.16
N LYS A 227 0.14 12.62 10.66
CA LYS A 227 -0.11 12.82 12.10
C LYS A 227 -1.45 12.26 12.57
N PHE A 228 -2.26 11.74 11.67
CA PHE A 228 -3.55 11.11 11.97
C PHE A 228 -3.56 9.64 11.52
N ASP A 229 -3.49 9.33 10.24
CA ASP A 229 -3.58 7.97 9.75
C ASP A 229 -2.40 7.10 10.22
N ASN A 230 -1.17 7.53 9.97
CA ASN A 230 0.01 6.75 10.35
C ASN A 230 0.08 6.54 11.88
N LEU A 231 -0.37 7.49 12.67
CA LEU A 231 -0.35 7.43 14.12
C LEU A 231 -1.61 6.75 14.68
N TYR A 232 -2.77 7.36 14.49
CA TYR A 232 -4.02 6.88 15.09
C TYR A 232 -4.64 5.71 14.34
N GLY A 233 -4.52 5.67 13.02
CA GLY A 233 -4.98 4.56 12.20
C GLY A 233 -4.25 3.26 12.55
N CYS A 234 -2.92 3.30 12.65
CA CYS A 234 -2.12 2.15 13.08
C CYS A 234 -2.31 1.80 14.55
N ARG A 235 -2.62 2.78 15.41
CA ARG A 235 -2.99 2.56 16.80
C ARG A 235 -4.24 1.68 16.95
N GLU A 236 -5.24 1.88 16.08
CA GLU A 236 -6.45 1.05 16.03
C GLU A 236 -6.19 -0.29 15.31
N SER A 237 -5.63 -0.25 14.11
CA SER A 237 -5.56 -1.42 13.22
C SER A 237 -4.60 -2.50 13.71
N LEU A 238 -3.53 -2.17 14.44
CA LEU A 238 -2.62 -3.18 14.99
C LEU A 238 -3.34 -4.14 15.94
N ALA A 239 -4.06 -3.60 16.91
CA ALA A 239 -4.77 -4.42 17.90
C ALA A 239 -5.89 -5.24 17.22
N ASP A 240 -6.62 -4.63 16.29
CA ASP A 240 -7.66 -5.32 15.53
C ASP A 240 -7.07 -6.48 14.72
N GLY A 241 -5.98 -6.25 14.00
CA GLY A 241 -5.31 -7.30 13.21
C GLY A 241 -4.81 -8.46 14.06
N ILE A 242 -4.12 -8.18 15.17
CA ILE A 242 -3.62 -9.22 16.07
C ILE A 242 -4.78 -10.05 16.64
N LYS A 243 -5.87 -9.41 17.08
CA LYS A 243 -7.02 -10.10 17.66
C LYS A 243 -7.78 -10.93 16.63
N ARG A 244 -7.97 -10.42 15.41
CA ARG A 244 -8.62 -11.19 14.34
C ARG A 244 -7.82 -12.40 13.92
N ALA A 245 -6.48 -12.30 13.95
CA ALA A 245 -5.61 -13.40 13.50
C ALA A 245 -5.39 -14.48 14.56
N THR A 246 -5.45 -14.15 15.85
CA THR A 246 -4.85 -15.02 16.88
C THR A 246 -5.73 -15.28 18.11
N ASP A 247 -6.76 -14.51 18.38
CA ASP A 247 -7.57 -14.53 19.61
C ASP A 247 -6.76 -14.39 20.93
N VAL A 248 -5.50 -13.96 20.87
CA VAL A 248 -4.65 -13.86 22.09
C VAL A 248 -5.01 -12.68 22.97
N MET A 249 -4.77 -12.85 24.26
CA MET A 249 -4.78 -11.74 25.22
C MET A 249 -3.47 -10.96 25.09
N ILE A 250 -3.56 -9.63 24.91
CA ILE A 250 -2.41 -8.73 24.83
C ILE A 250 -1.90 -8.35 26.24
N ALA A 251 -2.80 -8.18 27.20
CA ALA A 251 -2.46 -7.79 28.56
C ALA A 251 -1.43 -8.74 29.20
N GLY A 252 -0.43 -8.17 29.86
CA GLY A 252 0.62 -8.91 30.54
C GLY A 252 1.72 -9.48 29.64
N LYS A 253 1.59 -9.36 28.31
CA LYS A 253 2.64 -9.79 27.38
C LYS A 253 3.72 -8.72 27.19
N VAL A 254 4.90 -9.17 26.80
CA VAL A 254 5.96 -8.29 26.30
C VAL A 254 5.77 -8.13 24.80
N VAL A 255 5.52 -6.89 24.36
CA VAL A 255 5.39 -6.54 22.93
C VAL A 255 6.61 -5.74 22.51
N VAL A 256 7.27 -6.19 21.49
CA VAL A 256 8.43 -5.51 20.86
C VAL A 256 7.93 -4.76 19.63
N VAL A 257 8.03 -3.43 19.65
CA VAL A 257 7.71 -2.58 18.51
C VAL A 257 9.01 -2.14 17.85
N CYS A 258 9.23 -2.56 16.62
CA CYS A 258 10.43 -2.26 15.86
C CYS A 258 10.22 -0.98 15.04
N GLY A 259 10.79 0.13 15.49
CA GLY A 259 10.62 1.46 14.96
C GLY A 259 9.79 2.37 15.88
N TYR A 260 10.11 3.69 15.89
CA TYR A 260 9.37 4.70 16.65
C TYR A 260 9.10 5.98 15.84
N GLY A 261 8.86 5.81 14.54
CA GLY A 261 8.23 6.82 13.68
C GLY A 261 6.75 6.98 14.02
N ASP A 262 5.96 7.62 13.18
CA ASP A 262 4.52 7.84 13.46
C ASP A 262 3.76 6.51 13.66
N VAL A 263 4.02 5.52 12.82
CA VAL A 263 3.43 4.16 12.96
C VAL A 263 3.86 3.50 14.27
N GLY A 264 5.16 3.48 14.55
CA GLY A 264 5.69 2.88 15.78
C GLY A 264 5.17 3.53 17.06
N LYS A 265 5.01 4.86 17.06
CA LYS A 265 4.39 5.61 18.16
C LYS A 265 2.95 5.14 18.40
N GLY A 266 2.14 5.08 17.33
CA GLY A 266 0.76 4.58 17.42
C GLY A 266 0.69 3.16 17.96
N CYS A 267 1.51 2.26 17.41
CA CYS A 267 1.58 0.86 17.83
C CYS A 267 2.00 0.70 19.30
N SER A 268 3.02 1.43 19.73
CA SER A 268 3.52 1.37 21.12
C SER A 268 2.46 1.84 22.12
N HIS A 269 1.78 2.94 21.80
CA HIS A 269 0.68 3.45 22.63
C HIS A 269 -0.52 2.48 22.68
N SER A 270 -0.87 1.87 21.53
CA SER A 270 -1.92 0.86 21.45
C SER A 270 -1.63 -0.31 22.39
N MET A 271 -0.48 -0.94 22.22
CA MET A 271 -0.11 -2.12 23.02
C MET A 271 -0.02 -1.82 24.51
N ARG A 272 0.55 -0.68 24.88
CA ARG A 272 0.58 -0.22 26.29
C ARG A 272 -0.84 -0.03 26.85
N SER A 273 -1.77 0.52 26.06
CA SER A 273 -3.15 0.73 26.51
C SER A 273 -3.92 -0.57 26.76
N TYR A 274 -3.53 -1.65 26.11
CA TYR A 274 -4.04 -3.01 26.38
C TYR A 274 -3.36 -3.70 27.56
N GLY A 275 -2.42 -3.04 28.25
CA GLY A 275 -1.73 -3.60 29.41
C GLY A 275 -0.51 -4.44 29.09
N ALA A 276 0.06 -4.31 27.91
CA ALA A 276 1.35 -4.92 27.56
C ALA A 276 2.52 -4.11 28.13
N ARG A 277 3.62 -4.80 28.43
CA ARG A 277 4.94 -4.18 28.58
C ARG A 277 5.53 -4.02 27.18
N VAL A 278 5.79 -2.77 26.79
CA VAL A 278 6.30 -2.46 25.43
C VAL A 278 7.80 -2.19 25.48
N LEU A 279 8.54 -2.90 24.65
CA LEU A 279 9.93 -2.63 24.30
C LEU A 279 9.97 -1.99 22.91
N VAL A 280 10.83 -1.01 22.71
CA VAL A 280 11.00 -0.34 21.42
C VAL A 280 12.42 -0.57 20.92
N THR A 281 12.57 -0.93 19.64
CA THR A 281 13.85 -0.91 18.95
C THR A 281 13.87 0.25 17.95
N GLU A 282 14.92 1.07 17.96
CA GLU A 282 15.01 2.24 17.09
C GLU A 282 16.47 2.59 16.81
N VAL A 283 16.77 2.95 15.57
CA VAL A 283 18.13 3.34 15.15
C VAL A 283 18.32 4.85 15.10
N ASP A 284 17.23 5.62 14.89
CA ASP A 284 17.27 7.08 14.96
C ASP A 284 17.34 7.54 16.42
N PRO A 285 18.41 8.26 16.82
CA PRO A 285 18.60 8.65 18.21
C PRO A 285 17.54 9.63 18.73
N ILE A 286 16.91 10.43 17.84
CA ILE A 286 15.85 11.36 18.22
C ILE A 286 14.56 10.58 18.50
N CYS A 287 14.18 9.65 17.63
CA CYS A 287 13.03 8.79 17.84
C CYS A 287 13.21 7.88 19.07
N ALA A 288 14.43 7.33 19.27
CA ALA A 288 14.76 6.55 20.46
C ALA A 288 14.64 7.37 21.76
N LEU A 289 15.14 8.63 21.74
CA LEU A 289 14.99 9.53 22.88
C LEU A 289 13.51 9.88 23.16
N GLN A 290 12.70 10.09 22.12
CA GLN A 290 11.26 10.31 22.28
C GLN A 290 10.59 9.10 22.94
N ALA A 291 10.92 7.88 22.49
CA ALA A 291 10.38 6.66 23.11
C ALA A 291 10.74 6.57 24.60
N ALA A 292 11.99 6.85 24.96
CA ALA A 292 12.46 6.84 26.35
C ALA A 292 11.77 7.92 27.18
N MET A 293 11.57 9.13 26.66
CA MET A 293 10.87 10.23 27.33
C MET A 293 9.39 9.93 27.56
N GLU A 294 8.80 9.08 26.72
CA GLU A 294 7.42 8.60 26.90
C GLU A 294 7.31 7.38 27.81
N GLY A 295 8.43 6.94 28.38
CA GLY A 295 8.48 5.85 29.37
C GLY A 295 8.53 4.45 28.77
N PHE A 296 8.90 4.32 27.49
CA PHE A 296 9.19 3.02 26.90
C PHE A 296 10.64 2.63 27.15
N GLU A 297 10.90 1.35 27.30
CA GLU A 297 12.23 0.79 27.35
C GLU A 297 12.77 0.63 25.93
N VAL A 298 13.87 1.32 25.61
CA VAL A 298 14.52 1.24 24.30
C VAL A 298 15.68 0.25 24.40
N VAL A 299 15.65 -0.75 23.53
CA VAL A 299 16.61 -1.88 23.52
C VAL A 299 17.05 -2.21 22.10
N THR A 300 18.07 -3.03 21.97
CA THR A 300 18.44 -3.61 20.67
C THR A 300 17.53 -4.80 20.33
N MET A 301 17.50 -5.20 19.07
CA MET A 301 16.71 -6.37 18.67
C MET A 301 17.28 -7.66 19.27
N GLU A 302 18.61 -7.75 19.40
CA GLU A 302 19.31 -8.85 20.04
C GLU A 302 18.91 -9.06 21.51
N GLU A 303 18.61 -7.97 22.21
CA GLU A 303 18.09 -8.02 23.60
C GLU A 303 16.61 -8.31 23.64
N ALA A 304 15.83 -7.73 22.73
CA ALA A 304 14.37 -7.86 22.68
C ALA A 304 13.92 -9.26 22.27
N CYS A 305 14.63 -9.91 21.33
CA CYS A 305 14.18 -11.19 20.74
C CYS A 305 14.01 -12.31 21.78
N THR A 306 14.77 -12.29 22.87
CA THR A 306 14.66 -13.27 23.96
C THR A 306 13.52 -12.97 24.96
N GLN A 307 12.98 -11.74 24.95
CA GLN A 307 12.01 -11.26 25.93
C GLN A 307 10.59 -11.21 25.37
N GLY A 308 10.44 -10.92 24.07
CA GLY A 308 9.17 -10.66 23.41
C GLY A 308 8.22 -11.86 23.39
N ASN A 309 6.94 -11.57 23.44
CA ASN A 309 5.85 -12.51 23.14
C ASN A 309 5.19 -12.15 21.78
N ILE A 310 5.16 -10.85 21.46
CA ILE A 310 4.62 -10.32 20.21
C ILE A 310 5.65 -9.35 19.65
N PHE A 311 5.95 -9.47 18.36
CA PHE A 311 6.88 -8.62 17.64
C PHE A 311 6.15 -7.94 16.50
N VAL A 312 6.32 -6.62 16.36
CA VAL A 312 5.65 -5.81 15.34
C VAL A 312 6.69 -4.96 14.61
N THR A 313 6.82 -5.12 13.31
CA THR A 313 7.70 -4.27 12.49
C THR A 313 6.92 -3.09 11.93
N THR A 314 7.51 -1.89 11.99
CA THR A 314 6.84 -0.60 11.70
C THR A 314 7.71 0.38 10.92
N THR A 315 8.82 -0.10 10.30
CA THR A 315 9.91 0.75 9.84
C THR A 315 9.85 1.10 8.35
N GLY A 316 9.24 0.26 7.54
CA GLY A 316 9.31 0.34 6.08
C GLY A 316 10.70 -0.02 5.49
N ASN A 317 11.59 -0.64 6.28
CA ASN A 317 12.90 -1.13 5.85
C ASN A 317 12.89 -2.66 5.73
N ILE A 318 13.99 -3.21 5.19
CA ILE A 318 14.14 -4.66 5.05
C ILE A 318 14.88 -5.28 6.26
N ASP A 319 14.67 -6.59 6.49
CA ASP A 319 15.45 -7.42 7.43
C ASP A 319 15.50 -6.87 8.87
N ILE A 320 14.41 -6.30 9.35
CA ILE A 320 14.29 -5.82 10.72
C ILE A 320 14.25 -7.01 11.70
N ILE A 321 13.46 -8.03 11.35
CA ILE A 321 13.46 -9.31 12.06
C ILE A 321 14.08 -10.36 11.14
N ARG A 322 15.23 -10.89 11.53
CA ARG A 322 15.98 -11.88 10.78
C ARG A 322 15.83 -13.27 11.39
N ILE A 323 16.22 -14.30 10.65
CA ILE A 323 16.20 -15.71 11.10
C ILE A 323 16.96 -15.87 12.43
N ASP A 324 18.13 -15.24 12.58
CA ASP A 324 18.93 -15.34 13.80
C ASP A 324 18.26 -14.70 15.04
N HIS A 325 17.34 -13.76 14.84
CA HIS A 325 16.47 -13.24 15.89
C HIS A 325 15.35 -14.24 16.23
N MET A 326 14.69 -14.81 15.20
CA MET A 326 13.58 -15.74 15.38
C MET A 326 14.00 -17.03 16.09
N GLU A 327 15.22 -17.54 15.83
CA GLU A 327 15.78 -18.70 16.52
C GLU A 327 15.93 -18.53 18.04
N LYS A 328 16.02 -17.27 18.51
CA LYS A 328 16.15 -16.92 19.93
C LYS A 328 14.83 -16.56 20.59
N MET A 329 13.73 -16.44 19.81
CA MET A 329 12.42 -16.10 20.33
C MET A 329 11.87 -17.21 21.19
N LYS A 330 10.93 -16.83 22.06
CA LYS A 330 10.16 -17.80 22.86
C LYS A 330 9.31 -18.67 21.96
N ASP A 331 9.08 -19.90 22.36
CA ASP A 331 8.06 -20.74 21.74
C ASP A 331 6.69 -20.02 21.75
N GLN A 332 5.95 -20.15 20.65
CA GLN A 332 4.67 -19.46 20.42
C GLN A 332 4.77 -17.93 20.35
N ALA A 333 5.94 -17.37 20.06
CA ALA A 333 6.06 -15.94 19.77
C ALA A 333 5.25 -15.58 18.49
N ILE A 334 4.55 -14.45 18.54
CA ILE A 334 3.80 -13.92 17.40
C ILE A 334 4.68 -12.87 16.73
N VAL A 335 4.88 -13.02 15.42
CA VAL A 335 5.62 -12.06 14.60
C VAL A 335 4.67 -11.49 13.56
N CYS A 336 4.55 -10.18 13.49
CA CYS A 336 3.67 -9.50 12.54
C CYS A 336 4.29 -8.20 12.03
N ASN A 337 3.81 -7.76 10.87
CA ASN A 337 4.21 -6.52 10.22
C ASN A 337 3.01 -5.60 10.05
N ILE A 338 3.19 -4.32 10.34
CA ILE A 338 2.25 -3.24 10.02
C ILE A 338 2.89 -2.20 9.10
N GLY A 339 4.20 -2.29 8.87
CA GLY A 339 4.89 -1.47 7.88
C GLY A 339 4.42 -1.77 6.46
N HIS A 340 4.86 -0.96 5.50
CA HIS A 340 4.36 -1.04 4.13
C HIS A 340 4.71 -2.37 3.44
N PHE A 341 5.94 -2.87 3.63
CA PHE A 341 6.41 -4.09 3.00
C PHE A 341 6.55 -5.26 3.99
N ASP A 342 6.23 -6.45 3.52
CA ASP A 342 6.38 -7.72 4.26
C ASP A 342 7.85 -8.12 4.46
N ASN A 343 8.77 -7.64 3.63
CA ASN A 343 10.21 -7.91 3.71
C ASN A 343 10.92 -7.26 4.91
N GLU A 344 10.21 -6.56 5.78
CA GLU A 344 10.70 -6.22 7.13
C GLU A 344 10.99 -7.48 7.96
N ILE A 345 10.34 -8.60 7.64
CA ILE A 345 10.53 -9.91 8.23
C ILE A 345 11.17 -10.82 7.19
N GLN A 346 12.35 -11.31 7.49
CA GLN A 346 13.13 -12.19 6.61
C GLN A 346 12.46 -13.57 6.41
#